data_e5f0223e1006aaec6368bf04f05d31f7
#
_entry.id   e5f0223e1006aaec6368bf04f05d31f7
#
_cell.length_a   1.000
_cell.length_b   1.000
_cell.length_c   1.000
_cell.angle_alpha   90.00
_cell.angle_beta   90.00
_cell.angle_gamma   90.00
#
_symmetry.space_group_name_H-M   'P 1'
#
loop_
_entity.id
_entity.type
_entity.pdbx_description
1 polymer ?
#
loop_
_entity_poly.entity_id
_entity_poly.type
_entity_poly.pdbx_seq_one_letter_code
_entity_poly.pdbx_strand_id
1 'polypeptide(L)'
;MKKLLFIPFLFVCLAAFAQDITNTPFGKGIINLKSKDNSWTTKVAFRFQTRYDGEFDFSDSSFSDRAYVRRARIKGHGYAFSPKVQYKFEYDVHNGQVLDAVIKWNFAGNWNLWFGQTKMPGNIERVFSSQKLQLVDRSLLNKYFTLDRDAGVQLRHKLNLGETFLVRSKLAISQGEGLNRKAWSSGNSYTGRIELLPFGNFTKKGDYFASDLKREETPKLMLSVTYDYNDNATRQGGQMGNDIAGSTRDLQSWQADAHFKYRGLSFFGEYANRVT
;
A
#
# COMPACT_ATOMS: atom_id res chain seq x y z
N MET A 1 8.23 -16.14 33.94
CA MET A 1 9.50 -16.42 33.24
C MET A 1 9.32 -17.63 32.33
N LYS A 2 8.95 -17.46 31.06
CA LYS A 2 8.91 -18.55 30.05
C LYS A 2 9.37 -18.04 28.69
N LYS A 3 10.62 -18.37 28.36
CA LYS A 3 11.19 -18.79 27.09
C LYS A 3 11.12 -17.83 25.89
N LEU A 4 12.08 -16.93 25.89
CA LEU A 4 12.61 -16.22 24.72
C LEU A 4 13.82 -17.01 24.19
N LEU A 5 13.62 -18.10 23.44
CA LEU A 5 14.78 -18.92 23.00
C LEU A 5 14.57 -19.62 21.65
N PHE A 6 13.97 -18.95 20.64
CA PHE A 6 13.81 -19.64 19.34
C PHE A 6 14.02 -18.80 18.08
N ILE A 7 14.54 -17.59 18.16
CA ILE A 7 14.71 -16.72 16.98
C ILE A 7 16.07 -16.83 16.27
N PRO A 8 17.20 -17.22 16.87
CA PRO A 8 18.45 -17.26 16.14
C PRO A 8 18.61 -18.46 15.18
N PHE A 9 17.84 -19.53 15.32
CA PHE A 9 18.08 -20.75 14.53
C PHE A 9 17.54 -20.71 13.10
N LEU A 10 16.60 -19.83 12.81
CA LEU A 10 16.03 -19.71 11.45
C LEU A 10 16.92 -18.92 10.50
N PHE A 11 17.82 -18.09 11.01
CA PHE A 11 18.73 -17.29 10.18
C PHE A 11 19.95 -18.06 9.66
N VAL A 12 20.37 -19.12 10.34
CA VAL A 12 21.59 -19.87 9.98
C VAL A 12 21.33 -20.85 8.82
N CYS A 13 20.12 -21.38 8.69
CA CYS A 13 19.79 -22.30 7.59
C CYS A 13 19.57 -21.63 6.24
N LEU A 14 19.29 -20.33 6.19
CA LEU A 14 19.11 -19.59 4.93
C LEU A 14 20.45 -19.17 4.30
N ALA A 15 21.54 -19.15 5.05
CA ALA A 15 22.86 -18.77 4.55
C ALA A 15 23.52 -19.84 3.68
N ALA A 16 23.07 -21.08 3.74
CA ALA A 16 23.74 -22.22 3.05
C ALA A 16 23.41 -22.32 1.54
N PHE A 17 22.38 -21.64 1.06
CA PHE A 17 21.91 -21.74 -0.34
C PHE A 17 21.84 -20.42 -1.11
N ALA A 18 22.21 -19.30 -0.50
CA ALA A 18 22.17 -17.99 -1.14
C ALA A 18 23.56 -17.59 -1.62
N GLN A 19 23.76 -17.47 -2.92
CA GLN A 19 25.10 -17.33 -3.49
C GLN A 19 25.49 -15.93 -3.95
N ASP A 20 24.59 -14.96 -4.01
CA ASP A 20 24.96 -13.60 -4.34
C ASP A 20 24.33 -12.62 -3.35
N ILE A 21 25.11 -12.25 -2.34
CA ILE A 21 24.85 -11.03 -1.58
C ILE A 21 25.36 -9.89 -2.45
N THR A 22 24.48 -9.26 -3.20
CA THR A 22 24.86 -8.08 -3.96
C THR A 22 25.10 -6.94 -2.99
N ASN A 23 26.35 -6.53 -2.82
CA ASN A 23 26.74 -5.32 -2.14
C ASN A 23 26.17 -4.10 -2.88
N THR A 24 24.94 -3.73 -2.60
CA THR A 24 24.44 -2.42 -3.00
C THR A 24 24.49 -1.50 -1.78
N PRO A 25 25.46 -0.60 -1.69
CA PRO A 25 25.50 0.37 -0.61
C PRO A 25 24.25 1.26 -0.70
N PHE A 26 23.53 1.38 0.38
CA PHE A 26 22.45 2.33 0.63
C PHE A 26 21.43 2.59 -0.49
N GLY A 27 20.20 2.08 -0.35
CA GLY A 27 19.06 2.54 -1.13
C GLY A 27 18.17 1.48 -1.77
N LYS A 28 18.59 0.24 -1.92
CA LYS A 28 17.78 -0.82 -2.55
C LYS A 28 17.43 -2.00 -1.65
N GLY A 29 17.65 -1.90 -0.37
CA GLY A 29 17.49 -2.94 0.64
C GLY A 29 18.82 -3.29 1.30
N ILE A 30 18.75 -3.84 2.52
CA ILE A 30 19.96 -4.21 3.28
C ILE A 30 20.46 -5.57 2.84
N ILE A 31 19.56 -6.47 2.48
CA ILE A 31 19.88 -7.83 2.05
C ILE A 31 19.18 -8.08 0.72
N ASN A 32 19.96 -8.44 -0.30
CA ASN A 32 19.43 -8.87 -1.58
C ASN A 32 19.98 -10.27 -1.86
N LEU A 33 19.10 -11.26 -1.88
CA LEU A 33 19.44 -12.65 -2.14
C LEU A 33 18.81 -13.06 -3.47
N LYS A 34 19.54 -13.86 -4.23
CA LYS A 34 19.09 -14.42 -5.49
C LYS A 34 19.64 -15.84 -5.63
N SER A 35 18.79 -16.80 -6.01
CA SER A 35 19.24 -18.16 -6.30
C SER A 35 20.11 -18.23 -7.55
N LYS A 36 21.01 -19.20 -7.63
CA LYS A 36 21.88 -19.43 -8.80
C LYS A 36 21.08 -19.65 -10.09
N ASP A 37 20.01 -20.39 -10.00
CA ASP A 37 19.13 -20.76 -11.10
C ASP A 37 18.07 -19.70 -11.43
N ASN A 38 18.10 -18.54 -10.74
CA ASN A 38 17.11 -17.47 -10.85
C ASN A 38 15.68 -17.89 -10.52
N SER A 39 15.47 -18.98 -9.81
CA SER A 39 14.14 -19.45 -9.43
C SER A 39 13.47 -18.58 -8.37
N TRP A 40 14.25 -17.88 -7.54
CA TRP A 40 13.72 -16.96 -6.53
C TRP A 40 14.65 -15.78 -6.23
N THR A 41 14.05 -14.72 -5.71
CA THR A 41 14.78 -13.59 -5.11
C THR A 41 14.14 -13.16 -3.81
N THR A 42 14.93 -12.62 -2.90
CA THR A 42 14.43 -11.98 -1.68
C THR A 42 15.21 -10.69 -1.44
N LYS A 43 14.47 -9.60 -1.20
CA LYS A 43 15.01 -8.34 -0.72
C LYS A 43 14.44 -8.05 0.64
N VAL A 44 15.31 -7.85 1.63
CA VAL A 44 14.92 -7.43 2.97
C VAL A 44 15.35 -5.98 3.18
N ALA A 45 14.44 -5.17 3.67
CA ALA A 45 14.66 -3.77 3.97
C ALA A 45 14.04 -3.39 5.31
N PHE A 46 14.70 -2.52 6.02
CA PHE A 46 14.19 -1.93 7.26
C PHE A 46 13.79 -0.48 7.02
N ARG A 47 12.86 0.00 7.81
CA ARG A 47 12.46 1.38 7.83
C ARG A 47 12.28 1.85 9.25
N PHE A 48 13.04 2.88 9.60
CA PHE A 48 12.86 3.64 10.83
C PHE A 48 12.45 5.07 10.48
N GLN A 49 11.54 5.62 11.24
CA GLN A 49 11.11 7.00 11.12
C GLN A 49 10.82 7.53 12.52
N THR A 50 11.63 8.48 12.95
CA THR A 50 11.37 9.32 14.13
C THR A 50 10.58 10.54 13.71
N ARG A 51 9.84 11.12 14.63
CA ARG A 51 9.09 12.36 14.44
C ARG A 51 9.24 13.23 15.69
N TYR A 52 9.40 14.51 15.44
CA TYR A 52 9.29 15.58 16.41
C TYR A 52 8.09 16.42 16.02
N ASP A 53 7.20 16.69 16.97
CA ASP A 53 6.05 17.58 16.83
C ASP A 53 6.19 18.68 17.88
N GLY A 54 6.04 19.95 17.48
CA GLY A 54 5.86 21.09 18.36
C GLY A 54 4.50 21.70 18.10
N GLU A 55 3.79 22.07 19.15
CA GLU A 55 2.50 22.73 19.11
C GLU A 55 2.55 23.98 19.99
N PHE A 56 2.12 25.09 19.42
CA PHE A 56 2.01 26.35 20.13
C PHE A 56 0.54 26.72 20.25
N ASP A 57 0.06 26.85 21.50
CA ASP A 57 -1.29 27.31 21.78
C ASP A 57 -1.28 28.82 21.96
N PHE A 58 -1.96 29.52 21.06
CA PHE A 58 -2.03 30.99 21.07
C PHE A 58 -2.98 31.52 22.15
N SER A 59 -3.84 30.68 22.73
CA SER A 59 -4.81 31.13 23.74
C SER A 59 -4.18 31.39 25.10
N ASP A 60 -3.17 30.60 25.48
CA ASP A 60 -2.43 30.72 26.73
C ASP A 60 -0.91 30.94 26.53
N SER A 61 -0.49 31.13 25.27
CA SER A 61 0.92 31.28 24.89
C SER A 61 1.82 30.13 25.34
N SER A 62 1.27 28.93 25.43
CA SER A 62 2.01 27.73 25.83
C SER A 62 2.63 27.01 24.62
N PHE A 63 3.78 26.37 24.84
CA PHE A 63 4.43 25.50 23.87
C PHE A 63 4.57 24.10 24.45
N SER A 64 4.17 23.12 23.68
CA SER A 64 4.37 21.70 23.98
C SER A 64 5.07 21.00 22.83
N ASP A 65 5.89 19.99 23.16
CA ASP A 65 6.56 19.19 22.13
C ASP A 65 6.61 17.71 22.50
N ARG A 66 6.91 16.90 21.51
CA ARG A 66 7.16 15.47 21.67
C ARG A 66 8.06 14.92 20.56
N ALA A 67 8.91 13.97 20.95
CA ALA A 67 9.71 13.17 20.02
C ALA A 67 9.39 11.68 20.19
N TYR A 68 9.16 10.97 19.10
CA TYR A 68 8.78 9.56 19.15
C TYR A 68 9.11 8.78 17.88
N VAL A 69 9.13 7.44 17.99
CA VAL A 69 9.25 6.55 16.83
C VAL A 69 7.90 6.47 16.13
N ARG A 70 7.77 7.12 14.99
CA ARG A 70 6.53 7.13 14.20
C ARG A 70 6.29 5.81 13.47
N ARG A 71 7.37 5.16 12.98
CA ARG A 71 7.29 3.87 12.27
C ARG A 71 8.58 3.09 12.41
N ALA A 72 8.46 1.80 12.69
CA ALA A 72 9.54 0.83 12.61
C ALA A 72 9.02 -0.38 11.82
N ARG A 73 9.61 -0.69 10.63
CA ARG A 73 9.06 -1.71 9.74
C ARG A 73 10.13 -2.59 9.14
N ILE A 74 9.82 -3.87 9.04
CA ILE A 74 10.57 -4.87 8.29
C ILE A 74 9.79 -5.18 7.02
N LYS A 75 10.48 -5.21 5.87
CA LYS A 75 9.89 -5.48 4.56
C LYS A 75 10.66 -6.57 3.86
N GLY A 76 9.95 -7.57 3.36
CA GLY A 76 10.47 -8.59 2.48
C GLY A 76 9.71 -8.58 1.16
N HIS A 77 10.39 -8.67 0.02
CA HIS A 77 9.74 -8.84 -1.27
C HIS A 77 10.67 -9.50 -2.28
N GLY A 78 10.09 -10.18 -3.22
CA GLY A 78 10.83 -10.88 -4.25
C GLY A 78 9.88 -11.64 -5.18
N TYR A 79 10.41 -12.66 -5.81
CA TYR A 79 9.63 -13.65 -6.55
C TYR A 79 10.04 -15.07 -6.16
N ALA A 80 9.15 -16.03 -6.41
CA ALA A 80 9.37 -17.45 -6.20
C ALA A 80 8.95 -18.22 -7.46
N PHE A 81 9.68 -19.29 -7.79
CA PHE A 81 9.54 -20.12 -9.00
C PHE A 81 9.84 -19.39 -10.30
N SER A 82 9.29 -18.22 -10.51
CA SER A 82 9.56 -17.36 -11.66
C SER A 82 9.24 -15.90 -11.34
N PRO A 83 9.74 -14.91 -12.10
CA PRO A 83 9.40 -13.49 -11.93
C PRO A 83 7.89 -13.17 -12.05
N LYS A 84 7.09 -14.11 -12.56
CA LYS A 84 5.63 -13.97 -12.65
C LYS A 84 4.92 -14.13 -11.30
N VAL A 85 5.53 -14.86 -10.33
CA VAL A 85 4.97 -15.07 -8.99
C VAL A 85 5.78 -14.26 -8.00
N GLN A 86 5.29 -13.08 -7.68
CA GLN A 86 5.92 -12.17 -6.74
C GLN A 86 5.25 -12.25 -5.38
N TYR A 87 6.01 -12.00 -4.33
CA TYR A 87 5.49 -11.88 -2.97
C TYR A 87 5.94 -10.58 -2.32
N LYS A 88 5.16 -10.13 -1.35
CA LYS A 88 5.49 -9.01 -0.49
C LYS A 88 5.02 -9.28 0.92
N PHE A 89 5.91 -9.05 1.87
CA PHE A 89 5.64 -9.04 3.30
C PHE A 89 6.07 -7.68 3.88
N GLU A 90 5.26 -7.10 4.75
CA GLU A 90 5.60 -5.89 5.50
C GLU A 90 5.03 -6.01 6.91
N TYR A 91 5.90 -5.95 7.93
CA TYR A 91 5.55 -6.00 9.34
C TYR A 91 5.89 -4.68 10.01
N ASP A 92 4.93 -4.12 10.75
CA ASP A 92 5.12 -2.92 11.56
C ASP A 92 5.49 -3.35 12.97
N VAL A 93 6.78 -3.23 13.29
CA VAL A 93 7.32 -3.64 14.60
C VAL A 93 6.79 -2.76 15.72
N HIS A 94 6.56 -1.46 15.44
CA HIS A 94 6.07 -0.50 16.41
C HIS A 94 4.64 -0.82 16.88
N ASN A 95 3.78 -1.22 15.94
CA ASN A 95 2.38 -1.53 16.23
C ASN A 95 2.08 -3.04 16.36
N GLY A 96 3.07 -3.92 16.18
CA GLY A 96 2.89 -5.36 16.26
C GLY A 96 1.95 -5.92 15.17
N GLN A 97 1.96 -5.37 13.95
CA GLN A 97 0.96 -5.68 12.91
C GLN A 97 1.58 -6.10 11.59
N VAL A 98 1.02 -7.14 10.98
CA VAL A 98 1.29 -7.47 9.57
C VAL A 98 0.58 -6.45 8.69
N LEU A 99 1.32 -5.66 7.94
CA LEU A 99 0.75 -4.68 7.01
C LEU A 99 0.44 -5.29 5.65
N ASP A 100 1.40 -5.96 5.05
CA ASP A 100 1.23 -6.65 3.77
C ASP A 100 1.71 -8.10 3.91
N ALA A 101 0.91 -9.04 3.45
CA ALA A 101 1.24 -10.45 3.24
C ALA A 101 0.49 -10.89 1.99
N VAL A 102 1.13 -10.75 0.81
CA VAL A 102 0.44 -10.90 -0.48
C VAL A 102 1.32 -11.60 -1.50
N ILE A 103 0.70 -12.52 -2.22
CA ILE A 103 1.22 -13.15 -3.45
C ILE A 103 0.58 -12.44 -4.63
N LYS A 104 1.37 -12.21 -5.69
CA LYS A 104 0.98 -11.52 -6.91
C LYS A 104 1.38 -12.37 -8.09
N TRP A 105 0.43 -12.89 -8.82
CA TRP A 105 0.66 -13.75 -9.94
C TRP A 105 0.29 -13.07 -11.25
N ASN A 106 1.28 -12.82 -12.10
CA ASN A 106 1.08 -12.40 -13.48
C ASN A 106 0.85 -13.65 -14.34
N PHE A 107 -0.41 -14.05 -14.49
CA PHE A 107 -0.75 -15.29 -15.17
C PHE A 107 -0.91 -15.16 -16.69
N ALA A 108 -1.21 -13.96 -17.19
CA ALA A 108 -1.49 -13.73 -18.60
C ALA A 108 -1.02 -12.35 -19.09
N GLY A 109 0.27 -12.03 -18.92
CA GLY A 109 0.88 -10.78 -19.40
C GLY A 109 0.29 -9.52 -18.76
N ASN A 110 -0.84 -9.06 -19.27
CA ASN A 110 -1.52 -7.85 -18.78
C ASN A 110 -2.41 -8.09 -17.56
N TRP A 111 -2.62 -9.35 -17.18
CA TRP A 111 -3.45 -9.76 -16.07
C TRP A 111 -2.64 -10.18 -14.87
N ASN A 112 -3.02 -9.70 -13.68
CA ASN A 112 -2.41 -10.05 -12.41
C ASN A 112 -3.49 -10.42 -11.41
N LEU A 113 -3.31 -11.55 -10.74
CA LEU A 113 -4.10 -11.98 -9.60
C LEU A 113 -3.28 -11.78 -8.33
N TRP A 114 -3.84 -11.05 -7.37
CA TRP A 114 -3.22 -10.83 -6.06
C TRP A 114 -4.06 -11.52 -5.01
N PHE A 115 -3.43 -12.24 -4.11
CA PHE A 115 -4.07 -12.97 -3.03
C PHE A 115 -3.38 -12.69 -1.70
N GLY A 116 -4.15 -12.35 -0.64
CA GLY A 116 -3.67 -12.08 0.69
C GLY A 116 -3.98 -10.65 1.16
N GLN A 117 -3.35 -10.23 2.24
CA GLN A 117 -3.57 -8.93 2.85
C GLN A 117 -2.68 -7.86 2.21
N THR A 118 -3.29 -6.82 1.68
CA THR A 118 -2.59 -5.66 1.12
C THR A 118 -3.53 -4.47 0.97
N LYS A 119 -3.02 -3.33 0.50
CA LYS A 119 -3.85 -2.15 0.21
C LYS A 119 -4.91 -2.46 -0.84
N MET A 120 -6.13 -2.06 -0.54
CA MET A 120 -7.24 -2.11 -1.48
C MET A 120 -7.06 -1.06 -2.59
N PRO A 121 -7.70 -1.23 -3.75
CA PRO A 121 -7.62 -0.26 -4.85
C PRO A 121 -8.51 0.96 -4.60
N GLY A 122 -8.26 1.68 -3.51
CA GLY A 122 -8.94 2.91 -3.13
C GLY A 122 -8.26 4.17 -3.65
N ASN A 123 -8.45 5.29 -2.93
CA ASN A 123 -7.91 6.61 -3.26
C ASN A 123 -6.39 6.65 -3.43
N ILE A 124 -5.92 7.53 -4.32
CA ILE A 124 -4.50 7.57 -4.72
C ILE A 124 -3.57 7.92 -3.56
N GLU A 125 -3.96 8.84 -2.67
CA GLU A 125 -3.13 9.23 -1.53
C GLU A 125 -2.84 8.04 -0.59
N ARG A 126 -3.81 7.12 -0.43
CA ARG A 126 -3.59 5.90 0.35
C ARG A 126 -2.64 4.94 -0.33
N VAL A 127 -2.71 4.85 -1.65
CA VAL A 127 -1.82 4.00 -2.46
C VAL A 127 -0.38 4.47 -2.34
N PHE A 128 -0.11 5.78 -2.25
CA PHE A 128 1.24 6.30 -2.02
C PHE A 128 1.87 5.68 -0.77
N SER A 129 3.16 5.37 -0.89
CA SER A 129 3.94 5.05 0.31
C SER A 129 4.01 6.27 1.22
N SER A 130 3.90 6.06 2.53
CA SER A 130 4.10 7.13 3.51
C SER A 130 5.53 7.74 3.54
N GLN A 131 6.44 7.26 2.70
CA GLN A 131 7.77 7.86 2.44
C GLN A 131 7.76 8.77 1.20
N LYS A 132 6.64 8.88 0.50
CA LYS A 132 6.52 9.50 -0.82
C LYS A 132 5.34 10.47 -0.89
N LEU A 133 4.90 10.93 0.26
CA LEU A 133 3.89 11.98 0.41
C LEU A 133 4.54 13.35 0.13
N GLN A 134 3.74 14.35 -0.18
CA GLN A 134 4.18 15.75 -0.25
C GLN A 134 4.34 16.35 1.14
N LEU A 135 3.41 16.02 2.03
CA LEU A 135 3.38 16.47 3.42
C LEU A 135 3.72 15.31 4.37
N VAL A 136 3.95 15.64 5.63
CA VAL A 136 4.33 14.66 6.67
C VAL A 136 3.23 13.63 6.89
N ASP A 137 1.97 14.07 6.89
CA ASP A 137 0.80 13.21 7.05
C ASP A 137 -0.12 13.29 5.81
N ARG A 138 -1.08 12.36 5.75
CA ARG A 138 -2.13 12.34 4.74
C ARG A 138 -3.25 13.31 5.11
N SER A 139 -4.05 13.67 4.11
CA SER A 139 -5.20 14.56 4.24
C SER A 139 -6.27 14.02 5.22
N LEU A 140 -7.16 14.91 5.65
CA LEU A 140 -8.35 14.53 6.42
C LEU A 140 -9.28 13.64 5.61
N LEU A 141 -9.39 13.84 4.29
CA LEU A 141 -10.14 12.95 3.42
C LEU A 141 -9.63 11.51 3.56
N ASN A 142 -8.30 11.31 3.49
CA ASN A 142 -7.72 9.99 3.65
C ASN A 142 -7.95 9.41 5.07
N LYS A 143 -8.08 10.24 6.10
CA LYS A 143 -8.37 9.77 7.47
C LYS A 143 -9.76 9.15 7.57
N TYR A 144 -10.77 9.72 6.90
CA TYR A 144 -12.16 9.34 7.09
C TYR A 144 -12.73 8.45 5.97
N PHE A 145 -12.27 8.60 4.73
CA PHE A 145 -12.88 7.97 3.56
C PHE A 145 -12.00 6.94 2.85
N THR A 146 -10.78 6.72 3.33
CA THR A 146 -9.88 5.79 2.65
C THR A 146 -10.35 4.33 2.73
N LEU A 147 -10.06 3.58 1.67
CA LEU A 147 -10.02 2.12 1.70
C LEU A 147 -8.61 1.70 2.06
N ASP A 148 -8.44 1.05 3.21
CA ASP A 148 -7.11 0.64 3.69
C ASP A 148 -6.76 -0.79 3.25
N ARG A 149 -5.86 -1.40 3.97
CA ARG A 149 -5.45 -2.79 3.78
C ARG A 149 -6.53 -3.73 4.27
N ASP A 150 -6.70 -4.80 3.52
CA ASP A 150 -7.62 -5.87 3.86
C ASP A 150 -7.13 -7.20 3.29
N ALA A 151 -7.64 -8.30 3.82
CA ALA A 151 -7.39 -9.64 3.32
C ALA A 151 -8.40 -10.00 2.22
N GLY A 152 -7.92 -10.47 1.08
CA GLY A 152 -8.79 -10.81 -0.03
C GLY A 152 -8.06 -11.14 -1.32
N VAL A 153 -8.80 -11.06 -2.42
CA VAL A 153 -8.33 -11.33 -3.78
C VAL A 153 -8.52 -10.08 -4.62
N GLN A 154 -7.53 -9.74 -5.45
CA GLN A 154 -7.61 -8.62 -6.39
C GLN A 154 -7.24 -9.08 -7.79
N LEU A 155 -8.11 -8.83 -8.75
CA LEU A 155 -7.83 -8.99 -10.18
C LEU A 155 -7.45 -7.63 -10.76
N ARG A 156 -6.32 -7.56 -11.43
CA ARG A 156 -5.79 -6.33 -12.03
C ARG A 156 -5.49 -6.54 -13.50
N HIS A 157 -5.95 -5.63 -14.32
CA HIS A 157 -5.73 -5.64 -15.76
C HIS A 157 -5.12 -4.32 -16.22
N LYS A 158 -4.31 -4.41 -17.28
CA LYS A 158 -3.69 -3.27 -17.93
C LYS A 158 -3.93 -3.38 -19.43
N LEU A 159 -4.56 -2.36 -20.01
CA LEU A 159 -4.88 -2.27 -21.42
C LEU A 159 -4.23 -1.02 -22.02
N ASN A 160 -3.39 -1.20 -23.04
CA ASN A 160 -2.90 -0.10 -23.85
C ASN A 160 -3.88 0.13 -25.04
N LEU A 161 -4.36 1.35 -25.19
CA LEU A 161 -5.20 1.79 -26.31
C LEU A 161 -4.37 2.74 -27.16
N GLY A 162 -3.87 2.24 -28.31
CA GLY A 162 -2.90 2.96 -29.14
C GLY A 162 -1.52 3.04 -28.48
N GLU A 163 -0.75 4.08 -28.82
CA GLU A 163 0.66 4.21 -28.40
C GLU A 163 0.83 4.73 -26.99
N THR A 164 -0.04 5.63 -26.55
CA THR A 164 0.13 6.35 -25.29
C THR A 164 -0.98 6.12 -24.26
N PHE A 165 -2.22 5.96 -24.72
CA PHE A 165 -3.35 5.85 -23.80
C PHE A 165 -3.36 4.50 -23.09
N LEU A 166 -3.41 4.55 -21.75
CA LEU A 166 -3.42 3.37 -20.91
C LEU A 166 -4.64 3.35 -20.00
N VAL A 167 -5.31 2.23 -19.93
CA VAL A 167 -6.38 1.93 -18.97
C VAL A 167 -5.92 0.87 -18.00
N ARG A 168 -6.11 1.10 -16.71
CA ARG A 168 -5.88 0.08 -15.68
C ARG A 168 -7.18 -0.17 -14.92
N SER A 169 -7.60 -1.43 -14.87
CA SER A 169 -8.78 -1.89 -14.14
C SER A 169 -8.33 -2.73 -12.95
N LYS A 170 -8.99 -2.55 -11.81
CA LYS A 170 -8.71 -3.29 -10.59
C LYS A 170 -10.03 -3.66 -9.94
N LEU A 171 -10.24 -4.94 -9.72
CA LEU A 171 -11.37 -5.49 -8.99
C LEU A 171 -10.85 -6.18 -7.75
N ALA A 172 -11.57 -6.07 -6.65
CA ALA A 172 -11.20 -6.74 -5.41
C ALA A 172 -12.44 -7.27 -4.68
N ILE A 173 -12.28 -8.42 -4.06
CA ILE A 173 -13.19 -8.96 -3.06
C ILE A 173 -12.36 -9.18 -1.81
N SER A 174 -12.76 -8.57 -0.70
CA SER A 174 -12.06 -8.65 0.57
C SER A 174 -13.01 -8.80 1.74
N GLN A 175 -12.46 -9.11 2.93
CA GLN A 175 -13.28 -9.31 4.12
C GLN A 175 -14.09 -8.05 4.52
N GLY A 176 -13.64 -6.84 4.20
CA GLY A 176 -14.34 -5.60 4.51
C GLY A 176 -13.97 -4.99 5.88
N GLU A 177 -13.28 -5.73 6.73
CA GLU A 177 -13.04 -5.39 8.13
C GLU A 177 -11.65 -4.79 8.41
N GLY A 178 -10.76 -4.85 7.42
CA GLY A 178 -9.44 -4.23 7.47
C GLY A 178 -8.34 -5.09 8.10
N LEU A 179 -7.30 -4.40 8.50
CA LEU A 179 -6.01 -4.96 8.85
C LEU A 179 -6.06 -5.93 10.03
N ASN A 180 -5.58 -7.18 9.84
CA ASN A 180 -5.40 -8.21 10.88
C ASN A 180 -6.67 -8.56 11.67
N ARG A 181 -7.84 -8.36 11.10
CA ARG A 181 -9.10 -8.74 11.76
C ARG A 181 -9.26 -10.26 11.73
N LYS A 182 -9.65 -10.83 12.87
CA LYS A 182 -9.90 -12.27 13.07
C LYS A 182 -11.37 -12.54 13.39
N ALA A 183 -12.18 -11.52 13.55
CA ALA A 183 -13.60 -11.64 13.81
C ALA A 183 -14.31 -12.22 12.57
N TRP A 184 -15.30 -13.04 12.80
CA TRP A 184 -16.23 -13.47 11.76
C TRP A 184 -17.06 -12.26 11.31
N SER A 185 -17.20 -12.09 10.00
CA SER A 185 -18.14 -11.14 9.42
C SER A 185 -19.12 -11.87 8.52
N SER A 186 -20.31 -11.31 8.35
CA SER A 186 -21.38 -11.90 7.53
C SER A 186 -21.39 -11.36 6.10
N GLY A 187 -20.50 -10.44 5.75
CA GLY A 187 -20.42 -9.82 4.43
C GLY A 187 -18.99 -9.70 3.93
N ASN A 188 -18.84 -9.15 2.73
CA ASN A 188 -17.56 -8.86 2.10
C ASN A 188 -17.56 -7.44 1.51
N SER A 189 -16.38 -6.90 1.26
CA SER A 189 -16.21 -5.66 0.49
C SER A 189 -15.91 -6.00 -0.97
N TYR A 190 -16.59 -5.32 -1.88
CA TYR A 190 -16.47 -5.44 -3.33
C TYR A 190 -15.98 -4.10 -3.88
N THR A 191 -14.73 -4.04 -4.32
CA THR A 191 -14.11 -2.80 -4.79
C THR A 191 -13.82 -2.87 -6.28
N GLY A 192 -14.24 -1.86 -7.03
CA GLY A 192 -13.90 -1.65 -8.44
C GLY A 192 -13.20 -0.31 -8.64
N ARG A 193 -12.06 -0.29 -9.36
CA ARG A 193 -11.34 0.95 -9.70
C ARG A 193 -10.90 0.92 -11.15
N ILE A 194 -11.11 2.05 -11.84
CA ILE A 194 -10.62 2.32 -13.20
C ILE A 194 -9.67 3.52 -13.14
N GLU A 195 -8.53 3.40 -13.79
CA GLU A 195 -7.53 4.47 -13.95
C GLU A 195 -7.28 4.70 -15.43
N LEU A 196 -7.42 5.94 -15.87
CA LEU A 196 -7.17 6.41 -17.22
C LEU A 196 -5.87 7.22 -17.23
N LEU A 197 -4.91 6.85 -18.05
CA LEU A 197 -3.64 7.52 -18.22
C LEU A 197 -3.49 7.95 -19.70
N PRO A 198 -4.04 9.10 -20.08
CA PRO A 198 -4.08 9.55 -21.48
C PRO A 198 -2.69 9.80 -22.07
N PHE A 199 -1.71 10.14 -21.24
CA PHE A 199 -0.34 10.41 -21.65
C PHE A 199 0.65 9.27 -21.27
N GLY A 200 0.13 8.06 -21.08
CA GLY A 200 0.88 6.87 -20.77
C GLY A 200 1.38 6.77 -19.33
N ASN A 201 2.28 5.84 -19.09
CA ASN A 201 2.82 5.60 -17.77
C ASN A 201 3.71 6.76 -17.29
N PHE A 202 3.68 7.00 -15.99
CA PHE A 202 4.66 7.84 -15.31
C PHE A 202 6.04 7.16 -15.28
N THR A 203 7.09 7.93 -15.43
CA THR A 203 8.47 7.45 -15.42
C THR A 203 8.81 6.74 -14.12
N LYS A 204 9.38 5.53 -14.22
CA LYS A 204 9.84 4.72 -13.06
C LYS A 204 8.80 4.58 -11.95
N LYS A 205 7.53 4.36 -12.32
CA LYS A 205 6.38 4.26 -11.40
C LYS A 205 6.16 5.55 -10.60
N GLY A 206 6.31 6.70 -11.26
CA GLY A 206 6.10 8.02 -10.66
C GLY A 206 4.69 8.24 -10.12
N ASP A 207 3.71 7.51 -10.65
CA ASP A 207 2.33 7.47 -10.16
C ASP A 207 2.17 6.97 -8.71
N TYR A 208 3.21 6.36 -8.12
CA TYR A 208 3.25 5.97 -6.71
C TYR A 208 3.98 6.96 -5.80
N PHE A 209 4.31 8.16 -6.31
CA PHE A 209 4.90 9.27 -5.57
C PHE A 209 3.96 10.46 -5.63
N ALA A 210 3.75 11.15 -4.53
CA ALA A 210 2.93 12.35 -4.54
C ALA A 210 3.60 13.52 -5.31
N SER A 211 4.91 13.69 -5.12
CA SER A 211 5.69 14.75 -5.80
C SER A 211 6.38 14.26 -7.08
N ASP A 212 6.63 15.16 -8.01
CA ASP A 212 7.35 14.88 -9.26
C ASP A 212 8.87 14.91 -9.08
N LEU A 213 9.40 13.99 -8.24
CA LEU A 213 10.84 13.85 -8.00
C LEU A 213 11.61 13.30 -9.21
N LYS A 214 10.91 12.79 -10.21
CA LYS A 214 11.52 12.28 -11.44
C LYS A 214 11.58 13.30 -12.56
N ARG A 215 10.92 14.46 -12.34
CA ARG A 215 10.85 15.58 -13.28
C ARG A 215 10.40 15.09 -14.67
N GLU A 216 9.13 14.61 -14.73
CA GLU A 216 8.53 14.11 -15.98
C GLU A 216 8.78 15.08 -17.12
N GLU A 217 9.45 14.63 -18.15
CA GLU A 217 9.81 15.47 -19.32
C GLU A 217 8.61 15.87 -20.17
N THR A 218 7.58 15.03 -20.16
CA THR A 218 6.29 15.25 -20.82
C THR A 218 5.17 15.24 -19.77
N PRO A 219 4.06 15.98 -20.00
CA PRO A 219 2.92 15.94 -19.09
C PRO A 219 2.44 14.51 -18.84
N LYS A 220 2.16 14.17 -17.61
CA LYS A 220 1.54 12.90 -17.20
C LYS A 220 0.31 13.17 -16.39
N LEU A 221 -0.75 12.45 -16.69
CA LEU A 221 -2.05 12.56 -16.02
C LEU A 221 -2.61 11.17 -15.75
N MET A 222 -3.15 10.98 -14.56
CA MET A 222 -3.99 9.85 -14.21
C MET A 222 -5.31 10.40 -13.66
N LEU A 223 -6.41 9.96 -14.24
CA LEU A 223 -7.75 10.18 -13.74
C LEU A 223 -8.33 8.85 -13.30
N SER A 224 -9.03 8.81 -12.20
CA SER A 224 -9.55 7.54 -11.69
C SER A 224 -10.84 7.67 -10.91
N VAL A 225 -11.62 6.60 -10.95
CA VAL A 225 -12.84 6.43 -10.17
C VAL A 225 -12.79 5.08 -9.47
N THR A 226 -13.20 5.07 -8.22
CA THR A 226 -13.36 3.86 -7.40
C THR A 226 -14.78 3.80 -6.85
N TYR A 227 -15.37 2.63 -6.90
CA TYR A 227 -16.57 2.27 -6.16
C TYR A 227 -16.27 1.11 -5.23
N ASP A 228 -16.80 1.18 -4.01
CA ASP A 228 -16.71 0.13 -3.00
C ASP A 228 -18.07 -0.08 -2.35
N TYR A 229 -18.51 -1.33 -2.31
CA TYR A 229 -19.66 -1.78 -1.54
C TYR A 229 -19.16 -2.75 -0.48
N ASN A 230 -19.32 -2.38 0.79
CA ASN A 230 -18.95 -3.21 1.93
C ASN A 230 -20.22 -3.66 2.63
N ASP A 231 -20.54 -4.94 2.43
CA ASP A 231 -21.72 -5.60 2.97
C ASP A 231 -21.51 -5.95 4.44
N ASN A 232 -22.47 -5.58 5.28
CA ASN A 232 -22.48 -5.88 6.72
C ASN A 232 -21.20 -5.47 7.47
N ALA A 233 -20.64 -4.29 7.16
CA ALA A 233 -19.46 -3.77 7.84
C ALA A 233 -19.68 -3.65 9.35
N THR A 234 -18.73 -4.16 10.14
CA THR A 234 -18.75 -4.04 11.62
C THR A 234 -18.10 -2.77 12.13
N ARG A 235 -17.47 -1.99 11.22
CA ARG A 235 -16.76 -0.74 11.56
C ARG A 235 -17.34 0.44 10.80
N GLN A 236 -17.26 1.62 11.41
CA GLN A 236 -17.80 2.89 10.89
C GLN A 236 -17.29 3.27 9.49
N GLY A 237 -16.10 2.85 9.13
CA GLY A 237 -15.48 3.14 7.84
C GLY A 237 -15.11 1.88 7.05
N GLY A 238 -15.69 0.73 7.34
CA GLY A 238 -15.32 -0.54 6.73
C GLY A 238 -13.95 -1.01 7.23
N GLN A 239 -12.90 -0.90 6.42
CA GLN A 239 -11.55 -1.28 6.82
C GLN A 239 -10.95 -0.39 7.94
N MET A 240 -11.59 0.70 8.32
CA MET A 240 -11.09 1.65 9.31
C MET A 240 -12.22 2.18 10.22
N GLY A 241 -11.83 2.92 11.26
CA GLY A 241 -12.76 3.52 12.22
C GLY A 241 -12.98 2.62 13.43
N ASN A 242 -13.89 3.05 14.30
CA ASN A 242 -14.29 2.30 15.49
C ASN A 242 -15.28 1.19 15.14
N ASP A 243 -15.34 0.17 15.96
CA ASP A 243 -16.33 -0.89 15.83
C ASP A 243 -17.74 -0.31 16.13
N ILE A 244 -18.75 -0.79 15.42
CA ILE A 244 -20.15 -0.43 15.60
C ILE A 244 -20.72 -1.39 16.64
N ALA A 245 -21.17 -0.87 17.78
CA ALA A 245 -21.67 -1.71 18.86
C ALA A 245 -22.98 -2.42 18.48
N GLY A 246 -22.95 -3.74 18.48
CA GLY A 246 -24.14 -4.60 18.37
C GLY A 246 -24.89 -4.58 17.03
N SER A 247 -24.31 -3.96 15.98
CA SER A 247 -24.94 -3.91 14.66
C SER A 247 -23.91 -3.92 13.54
N THR A 248 -24.38 -4.15 12.31
CA THR A 248 -23.60 -3.97 11.09
C THR A 248 -24.32 -2.96 10.19
N ARG A 249 -23.65 -2.44 9.17
CA ARG A 249 -24.26 -1.60 8.15
C ARG A 249 -23.58 -1.79 6.81
N ASP A 250 -24.34 -1.57 5.75
CA ASP A 250 -23.79 -1.52 4.41
C ASP A 250 -23.15 -0.15 4.17
N LEU A 251 -21.97 -0.16 3.55
CA LEU A 251 -21.27 1.07 3.21
C LEU A 251 -21.07 1.13 1.70
N GLN A 252 -21.54 2.19 1.08
CA GLN A 252 -21.29 2.50 -0.32
C GLN A 252 -20.35 3.69 -0.42
N SER A 253 -19.21 3.52 -1.04
CA SER A 253 -18.20 4.58 -1.14
C SER A 253 -17.83 4.85 -2.60
N TRP A 254 -17.88 6.12 -2.98
CA TRP A 254 -17.40 6.63 -4.26
C TRP A 254 -16.17 7.49 -4.03
N GLN A 255 -15.15 7.27 -4.83
CA GLN A 255 -13.93 8.06 -4.80
C GLN A 255 -13.51 8.40 -6.22
N ALA A 256 -13.11 9.64 -6.44
CA ALA A 256 -12.51 10.08 -7.70
C ALA A 256 -11.19 10.78 -7.38
N ASP A 257 -10.18 10.53 -8.18
CA ASP A 257 -8.89 11.20 -8.00
C ASP A 257 -8.24 11.56 -9.33
N ALA A 258 -7.44 12.64 -9.29
CA ALA A 258 -6.63 13.11 -10.39
C ALA A 258 -5.18 13.30 -9.91
N HIS A 259 -4.22 12.88 -10.71
CA HIS A 259 -2.80 13.04 -10.43
C HIS A 259 -2.07 13.51 -11.69
N PHE A 260 -1.50 14.71 -11.63
CA PHE A 260 -0.79 15.35 -12.73
C PHE A 260 0.67 15.61 -12.35
N LYS A 261 1.59 15.45 -13.33
CA LYS A 261 3.01 15.76 -13.18
C LYS A 261 3.61 16.29 -14.46
N TYR A 262 4.49 17.28 -14.31
CA TYR A 262 5.27 17.83 -15.39
C TYR A 262 6.43 18.68 -14.89
N ARG A 263 7.67 18.37 -15.29
CA ARG A 263 8.91 19.12 -15.04
C ARG A 263 9.14 19.54 -13.59
N GLY A 264 8.75 18.72 -12.63
CA GLY A 264 8.88 18.98 -11.21
C GLY A 264 7.61 19.53 -10.55
N LEU A 265 6.64 20.03 -11.33
CA LEU A 265 5.31 20.35 -10.83
C LEU A 265 4.53 19.05 -10.61
N SER A 266 3.85 18.94 -9.49
CA SER A 266 2.92 17.85 -9.21
C SER A 266 1.67 18.36 -8.53
N PHE A 267 0.54 17.83 -8.97
CA PHE A 267 -0.76 18.10 -8.38
C PHE A 267 -1.51 16.78 -8.23
N PHE A 268 -2.15 16.58 -7.08
CA PHE A 268 -3.17 15.56 -6.94
C PHE A 268 -4.37 16.12 -6.18
N GLY A 269 -5.56 15.71 -6.59
CA GLY A 269 -6.80 16.05 -5.94
C GLY A 269 -7.66 14.81 -5.79
N GLU A 270 -8.45 14.75 -4.73
CA GLU A 270 -9.33 13.62 -4.40
C GLU A 270 -10.70 14.12 -3.97
N TYR A 271 -11.72 13.39 -4.39
CA TYR A 271 -13.09 13.49 -3.91
C TYR A 271 -13.52 12.16 -3.35
N ALA A 272 -14.24 12.17 -2.26
CA ALA A 272 -14.84 10.96 -1.68
C ALA A 272 -16.23 11.26 -1.10
N ASN A 273 -17.11 10.29 -1.29
CA ASN A 273 -18.44 10.25 -0.68
C ASN A 273 -18.68 8.85 -0.13
N ARG A 274 -19.32 8.74 1.02
CA ARG A 274 -19.76 7.47 1.61
C ARG A 274 -21.19 7.61 2.12
N VAL A 275 -21.99 6.62 1.79
CA VAL A 275 -23.37 6.46 2.22
C VAL A 275 -23.50 5.16 3.01
N THR A 276 -24.35 5.16 4.01
CA THR A 276 -24.66 4.01 4.89
C THR A 276 -26.12 3.67 4.82
#